data_5051561b10d51d8434464b414b07ff26
#
_entry.id   5051561b10d51d8434464b414b07ff26
#
_cell.length_a   1.000
_cell.length_b   1.000
_cell.length_c   1.000
_cell.angle_alpha   90.00
_cell.angle_beta   90.00
_cell.angle_gamma   90.00
#
_symmetry.space_group_name_H-M   'P 1'
#
loop_
_entity.id
_entity.type
_entity.pdbx_description
1 polymer ?
#
loop_
_entity_poly.entity_id
_entity_poly.type
_entity_poly.pdbx_seq_one_letter_code
_entity_poly.pdbx_strand_id
1 'polypeptide(L)'
;YKLLNGQSENCFYPRSAVGVSAKASEKEAAEKFVKFLFEEESQRASNTEGLAVNSKVYEDMAYWKMGKSSGDTIGSIETSYDTGDGNIKQLEMDEIIPEDEAIQNIMDLGKTLTVPAKSNQIIRNAVTESGEKYLNGETGLDDAVKEIMQEVNLYLSE
;
A
#
# COMPACT_ATOMS: atom_id res chain seq x y z
N TYR A 1 -12.90 8.21 -6.90
CA TYR A 1 -11.85 7.34 -7.44
C TYR A 1 -12.41 6.51 -8.59
N LYS A 2 -11.73 6.52 -9.74
CA LYS A 2 -12.05 5.62 -10.85
C LYS A 2 -11.20 4.36 -10.73
N LEU A 3 -11.84 3.19 -10.80
CA LEU A 3 -11.12 1.94 -10.97
C LEU A 3 -10.30 1.96 -12.27
N LEU A 4 -9.14 1.38 -12.25
CA LEU A 4 -8.32 1.20 -13.46
C LEU A 4 -8.99 0.19 -14.40
N ASN A 5 -8.69 0.28 -15.70
CA ASN A 5 -9.17 -0.71 -16.65
C ASN A 5 -8.71 -2.11 -16.25
N GLY A 6 -9.67 -3.04 -16.16
CA GLY A 6 -9.41 -4.40 -15.69
C GLY A 6 -9.54 -4.62 -14.18
N GLN A 7 -9.70 -3.56 -13.40
CA GLN A 7 -9.98 -3.65 -11.96
C GLN A 7 -11.50 -3.69 -11.75
N SER A 8 -12.00 -4.72 -11.08
CA SER A 8 -13.42 -4.90 -10.77
C SER A 8 -13.82 -4.39 -9.39
N GLU A 9 -12.88 -4.31 -8.46
CA GLU A 9 -13.13 -4.00 -7.06
C GLU A 9 -11.99 -3.17 -6.46
N ASN A 10 -12.29 -2.40 -5.41
CA ASN A 10 -11.29 -1.75 -4.60
C ASN A 10 -10.62 -2.77 -3.68
N CYS A 11 -9.33 -2.95 -3.83
CA CYS A 11 -8.54 -3.89 -3.06
C CYS A 11 -7.64 -3.16 -2.06
N PHE A 12 -7.34 -3.81 -0.93
CA PHE A 12 -6.29 -3.38 -0.02
C PHE A 12 -5.15 -4.40 -0.01
N TYR A 13 -3.93 -3.93 0.21
CA TYR A 13 -2.78 -4.80 0.39
C TYR A 13 -2.50 -4.98 1.88
N PRO A 14 -2.67 -6.20 2.45
CA PRO A 14 -2.34 -6.45 3.85
C PRO A 14 -0.81 -6.39 4.01
N ARG A 15 -0.31 -5.34 4.66
CA ARG A 15 1.13 -5.15 4.88
C ARG A 15 1.71 -6.17 5.84
N SER A 16 0.97 -6.48 6.89
CA SER A 16 1.35 -7.45 7.90
C SER A 16 0.14 -8.26 8.34
N ALA A 17 0.38 -9.51 8.65
CA ALA A 17 -0.62 -10.38 9.26
C ALA A 17 -0.02 -11.02 10.50
N VAL A 18 -0.82 -11.15 11.55
CA VAL A 18 -0.43 -11.80 12.79
C VAL A 18 -1.41 -12.94 13.09
N GLY A 19 -0.89 -14.04 13.56
CA GLY A 19 -1.70 -15.19 13.94
C GLY A 19 -1.09 -15.96 15.10
N VAL A 20 -1.93 -16.75 15.77
CA VAL A 20 -1.50 -17.64 16.85
C VAL A 20 -1.22 -19.02 16.29
N SER A 21 -0.02 -19.54 16.52
CA SER A 21 0.33 -20.90 16.10
C SER A 21 -0.59 -21.95 16.74
N ALA A 22 -1.07 -22.89 15.95
CA ALA A 22 -1.84 -24.03 16.45
C ALA A 22 -1.06 -24.88 17.48
N LYS A 23 0.27 -24.81 17.43
CA LYS A 23 1.19 -25.53 18.32
C LYS A 23 1.72 -24.68 19.49
N ALA A 24 1.20 -23.45 19.68
CA ALA A 24 1.63 -22.62 20.81
C ALA A 24 1.29 -23.31 22.13
N SER A 25 2.27 -23.37 23.05
CA SER A 25 2.06 -23.87 24.42
C SER A 25 1.16 -22.94 25.24
N GLU A 26 1.33 -21.63 25.05
CA GLU A 26 0.64 -20.57 25.77
C GLU A 26 -0.36 -19.86 24.86
N LYS A 27 -1.36 -20.59 24.35
CA LYS A 27 -2.35 -20.05 23.40
C LYS A 27 -3.11 -18.86 23.94
N GLU A 28 -3.55 -18.92 25.18
CA GLU A 28 -4.34 -17.86 25.81
C GLU A 28 -3.51 -16.55 25.90
N ALA A 29 -2.26 -16.65 26.28
CA ALA A 29 -1.35 -15.50 26.33
C ALA A 29 -1.09 -14.93 24.93
N ALA A 30 -0.89 -15.79 23.93
CA ALA A 30 -0.70 -15.38 22.55
C ALA A 30 -1.95 -14.69 21.97
N GLU A 31 -3.14 -15.20 22.26
CA GLU A 31 -4.40 -14.57 21.85
C GLU A 31 -4.63 -13.22 22.51
N LYS A 32 -4.28 -13.07 23.80
CA LYS A 32 -4.33 -11.78 24.51
C LYS A 32 -3.37 -10.77 23.87
N PHE A 33 -2.16 -11.22 23.52
CA PHE A 33 -1.20 -10.35 22.83
C PHE A 33 -1.71 -9.92 21.44
N VAL A 34 -2.28 -10.82 20.66
CA VAL A 34 -2.87 -10.45 19.36
C VAL A 34 -4.00 -9.45 19.54
N LYS A 35 -4.90 -9.65 20.52
CA LYS A 35 -5.97 -8.69 20.83
C LYS A 35 -5.43 -7.32 21.23
N PHE A 36 -4.38 -7.29 22.07
CA PHE A 36 -3.72 -6.05 22.47
C PHE A 36 -3.21 -5.23 21.28
N LEU A 37 -2.69 -5.86 20.22
CA LEU A 37 -2.22 -5.16 19.03
C LEU A 37 -3.34 -4.41 18.29
N PHE A 38 -4.61 -4.80 18.48
CA PHE A 38 -5.78 -4.18 17.87
C PHE A 38 -6.52 -3.21 18.80
N GLU A 39 -6.06 -3.04 20.05
CA GLU A 39 -6.64 -2.06 20.97
C GLU A 39 -6.34 -0.63 20.51
N GLU A 40 -7.24 0.29 20.89
CA GLU A 40 -7.14 1.68 20.47
C GLU A 40 -5.80 2.33 20.86
N GLU A 41 -5.33 2.11 22.08
CA GLU A 41 -4.06 2.65 22.58
C GLU A 41 -2.87 2.12 21.77
N SER A 42 -2.85 0.83 21.51
CA SER A 42 -1.78 0.20 20.72
C SER A 42 -1.75 0.72 19.28
N GLN A 43 -2.92 0.89 18.67
CA GLN A 43 -3.03 1.40 17.29
C GLN A 43 -2.65 2.88 17.18
N ARG A 44 -2.92 3.69 18.23
CA ARG A 44 -2.48 5.09 18.29
C ARG A 44 -0.98 5.24 18.50
N ALA A 45 -0.38 4.36 19.29
CA ALA A 45 1.05 4.37 19.59
C ALA A 45 1.90 3.83 18.43
N SER A 46 1.33 2.94 17.62
CA SER A 46 2.04 2.42 16.45
C SER A 46 2.07 3.49 15.37
N ASN A 47 3.20 4.10 15.16
CA ASN A 47 3.44 4.96 13.99
C ASN A 47 3.50 4.05 12.76
N THR A 48 2.35 3.55 12.35
CA THR A 48 2.22 2.56 11.29
C THR A 48 2.10 3.25 9.95
N GLU A 49 2.96 2.87 9.05
CA GLU A 49 2.74 3.13 7.64
C GLU A 49 1.51 2.34 7.19
N GLY A 50 0.41 3.00 6.95
CA GLY A 50 -0.84 2.40 6.52
C GLY A 50 -2.06 2.86 7.32
N LEU A 51 -3.18 2.22 7.04
CA LEU A 51 -4.45 2.56 7.69
C LEU A 51 -4.60 1.80 9.02
N ALA A 52 -5.07 2.48 10.06
CA ALA A 52 -5.39 1.85 11.33
C ALA A 52 -6.50 0.80 11.15
N VAL A 53 -6.34 -0.36 11.78
CA VAL A 53 -7.33 -1.44 11.73
C VAL A 53 -8.44 -1.23 12.77
N ASN A 54 -8.13 -0.55 13.87
CA ASN A 54 -9.13 -0.20 14.87
C ASN A 54 -10.04 0.91 14.33
N SER A 55 -11.35 0.67 14.25
CA SER A 55 -12.30 1.60 13.65
C SER A 55 -12.35 2.95 14.34
N LYS A 56 -12.22 3.00 15.66
CA LYS A 56 -12.22 4.27 16.41
C LYS A 56 -11.00 5.12 16.08
N VAL A 57 -9.82 4.49 15.93
CA VAL A 57 -8.61 5.20 15.54
C VAL A 57 -8.71 5.64 14.09
N TYR A 58 -9.22 4.76 13.22
CA TYR A 58 -9.43 5.06 11.81
C TYR A 58 -10.37 6.25 11.59
N GLU A 59 -11.42 6.37 12.39
CA GLU A 59 -12.43 7.44 12.29
C GLU A 59 -12.02 8.74 13.02
N ASP A 60 -10.88 8.74 13.71
CA ASP A 60 -10.42 9.90 14.46
C ASP A 60 -9.59 10.85 13.58
N MET A 61 -10.17 11.98 13.22
CA MET A 61 -9.50 13.03 12.44
C MET A 61 -8.21 13.53 13.11
N ALA A 62 -8.15 13.57 14.45
CA ALA A 62 -6.94 13.98 15.17
C ALA A 62 -5.78 12.98 14.98
N TYR A 63 -6.09 11.68 14.85
CA TYR A 63 -5.10 10.67 14.49
C TYR A 63 -4.55 10.92 13.08
N TRP A 64 -5.41 11.12 12.11
CA TRP A 64 -5.02 11.39 10.71
C TRP A 64 -4.16 12.66 10.56
N LYS A 65 -4.44 13.65 11.39
CA LYS A 65 -3.68 14.91 11.43
C LYS A 65 -2.48 14.88 12.38
N MET A 66 -2.19 13.77 13.04
CA MET A 66 -1.15 13.67 14.06
C MET A 66 -1.28 14.74 15.16
N GLY A 67 -2.52 15.15 15.50
CA GLY A 67 -2.80 16.20 16.45
C GLY A 67 -2.45 17.62 15.98
N LYS A 68 -2.18 17.82 14.68
CA LYS A 68 -1.86 19.10 14.05
C LYS A 68 -3.09 19.71 13.35
N SER A 69 -2.94 20.91 12.82
CA SER A 69 -3.97 21.57 12.01
C SER A 69 -3.70 21.35 10.51
N SER A 70 -4.76 21.40 9.70
CA SER A 70 -4.61 21.42 8.25
C SER A 70 -3.73 22.58 7.80
N GLY A 71 -2.81 22.33 6.88
CA GLY A 71 -1.83 23.31 6.40
C GLY A 71 -0.55 23.41 7.24
N ASP A 72 -0.49 22.80 8.44
CA ASP A 72 0.74 22.78 9.21
C ASP A 72 1.81 21.94 8.50
N THR A 73 3.04 22.48 8.43
CA THR A 73 4.21 21.71 7.98
C THR A 73 4.68 20.80 9.10
N ILE A 74 4.85 19.52 8.78
CA ILE A 74 5.29 18.48 9.73
C ILE A 74 6.69 17.96 9.45
N GLY A 75 7.23 18.27 8.29
CA GLY A 75 8.56 17.87 7.86
C GLY A 75 8.87 18.35 6.45
N SER A 76 10.02 17.93 5.92
CA SER A 76 10.35 18.06 4.51
C SER A 76 10.88 16.75 3.96
N ILE A 77 10.57 16.47 2.71
CA ILE A 77 11.08 15.33 1.97
C ILE A 77 12.10 15.85 0.96
N GLU A 78 13.34 15.43 1.13
CA GLU A 78 14.39 15.68 0.14
C GLU A 78 14.51 14.45 -0.76
N THR A 79 14.41 14.68 -2.06
CA THR A 79 14.65 13.64 -3.07
C THR A 79 15.53 14.17 -4.19
N SER A 80 16.20 13.29 -4.87
CA SER A 80 16.99 13.64 -6.05
C SER A 80 16.54 12.79 -7.24
N TYR A 81 16.58 13.39 -8.42
CA TYR A 81 16.26 12.69 -9.66
C TYR A 81 17.26 13.04 -10.76
N ASP A 82 17.55 12.06 -11.59
CA ASP A 82 18.37 12.24 -12.79
C ASP A 82 17.51 12.88 -13.89
N THR A 83 17.99 13.95 -14.49
CA THR A 83 17.32 14.65 -15.58
C THR A 83 17.55 14.00 -16.95
N GLY A 84 18.31 12.90 -17.02
CA GLY A 84 18.61 12.17 -18.25
C GLY A 84 19.76 12.76 -19.06
N ASP A 85 20.33 13.88 -18.62
CA ASP A 85 21.50 14.53 -19.24
C ASP A 85 22.78 14.37 -18.39
N GLY A 86 22.74 13.48 -17.40
CA GLY A 86 23.82 13.23 -16.44
C GLY A 86 23.84 14.22 -15.27
N ASN A 87 22.84 15.07 -15.14
CA ASN A 87 22.70 15.97 -14.00
C ASN A 87 21.68 15.41 -13.00
N ILE A 88 21.99 15.59 -11.71
CA ILE A 88 21.09 15.27 -10.60
C ILE A 88 20.50 16.55 -10.08
N LYS A 89 19.18 16.64 -10.07
CA LYS A 89 18.46 17.74 -9.41
C LYS A 89 17.96 17.29 -8.05
N GLN A 90 18.10 18.17 -7.07
CA GLN A 90 17.47 18.00 -5.76
C GLN A 90 16.11 18.67 -5.76
N LEU A 91 15.15 18.02 -5.18
CA LEU A 91 13.80 18.51 -4.93
C LEU A 91 13.54 18.42 -3.43
N GLU A 92 13.21 19.54 -2.83
CA GLU A 92 12.73 19.62 -1.46
C GLU A 92 11.24 19.98 -1.51
N MET A 93 10.45 19.21 -0.77
CA MET A 93 9.01 19.42 -0.67
C MET A 93 8.61 19.41 0.81
N ASP A 94 7.83 20.40 1.20
CA ASP A 94 7.23 20.40 2.54
C ASP A 94 6.21 19.28 2.66
N GLU A 95 6.29 18.54 3.76
CA GLU A 95 5.27 17.60 4.17
C GLU A 95 4.21 18.36 4.99
N ILE A 96 3.03 18.49 4.42
CA ILE A 96 1.97 19.35 4.97
C ILE A 96 0.77 18.47 5.35
N ILE A 97 0.16 18.78 6.51
CA ILE A 97 -1.09 18.15 6.92
C ILE A 97 -2.19 18.51 5.90
N PRO A 98 -2.82 17.51 5.26
CA PRO A 98 -3.87 17.76 4.28
C PRO A 98 -5.10 18.44 4.88
N GLU A 99 -5.88 19.06 4.00
CA GLU A 99 -7.20 19.59 4.36
C GLU A 99 -8.16 18.48 4.79
N ASP A 100 -9.11 18.81 5.66
CA ASP A 100 -10.09 17.86 6.22
C ASP A 100 -10.85 17.10 5.13
N GLU A 101 -11.22 17.77 4.05
CA GLU A 101 -11.91 17.15 2.92
C GLU A 101 -11.04 16.06 2.24
N ALA A 102 -9.76 16.32 2.09
CA ALA A 102 -8.83 15.35 1.50
C ALA A 102 -8.68 14.10 2.39
N ILE A 103 -8.56 14.30 3.70
CA ILE A 103 -8.51 13.21 4.67
C ILE A 103 -9.82 12.42 4.64
N GLN A 104 -10.97 13.10 4.67
CA GLN A 104 -12.28 12.45 4.63
C GLN A 104 -12.45 11.60 3.35
N ASN A 105 -12.03 12.11 2.20
CA ASN A 105 -12.08 11.38 0.94
C ASN A 105 -11.25 10.08 0.98
N ILE A 106 -10.08 10.11 1.64
CA ILE A 106 -9.26 8.90 1.81
C ILE A 106 -9.91 7.93 2.80
N MET A 107 -10.48 8.44 3.89
CA MET A 107 -11.20 7.62 4.88
C MET A 107 -12.40 6.92 4.24
N ASP A 108 -13.17 7.63 3.42
CA ASP A 108 -14.33 7.07 2.73
C ASP A 108 -13.91 6.04 1.68
N LEU A 109 -12.82 6.30 0.95
CA LEU A 109 -12.22 5.29 0.06
C LEU A 109 -11.84 4.04 0.85
N GLY A 110 -11.14 4.20 1.99
CA GLY A 110 -10.72 3.08 2.82
C GLY A 110 -11.87 2.18 3.26
N LYS A 111 -13.05 2.74 3.55
CA LYS A 111 -14.26 1.98 3.89
C LYS A 111 -14.78 1.11 2.73
N THR A 112 -14.38 1.40 1.51
CA THR A 112 -14.73 0.60 0.31
C THR A 112 -13.77 -0.55 0.04
N LEU A 113 -12.64 -0.60 0.74
CA LEU A 113 -11.60 -1.61 0.55
C LEU A 113 -11.98 -2.91 1.26
N THR A 114 -12.75 -3.75 0.60
CA THR A 114 -13.30 -4.99 1.19
C THR A 114 -12.55 -6.25 0.76
N VAL A 115 -11.74 -6.18 -0.29
CA VAL A 115 -11.05 -7.33 -0.88
C VAL A 115 -9.55 -7.25 -0.63
N PRO A 116 -8.94 -8.22 0.05
CA PRO A 116 -7.49 -8.27 0.18
C PRO A 116 -6.85 -8.60 -1.17
N ALA A 117 -5.91 -7.78 -1.61
CA ALA A 117 -5.12 -8.07 -2.80
C ALA A 117 -4.26 -9.33 -2.57
N LYS A 118 -4.33 -10.25 -3.51
CA LYS A 118 -3.46 -11.42 -3.53
C LYS A 118 -2.25 -11.12 -4.41
N SER A 119 -1.08 -11.13 -3.82
CA SER A 119 0.16 -11.06 -4.59
C SER A 119 0.48 -12.46 -5.11
N ASN A 120 0.58 -12.61 -6.41
CA ASN A 120 1.07 -13.82 -7.05
C ASN A 120 2.45 -13.56 -7.65
N GLN A 121 3.45 -14.29 -7.16
CA GLN A 121 4.83 -14.06 -7.57
C GLN A 121 5.08 -14.43 -9.04
N ILE A 122 4.40 -15.44 -9.55
CA ILE A 122 4.54 -15.87 -10.97
C ILE A 122 4.03 -14.77 -11.89
N ILE A 123 2.83 -14.24 -11.62
CA ILE A 123 2.26 -13.13 -12.40
C ILE A 123 3.14 -11.89 -12.29
N ARG A 124 3.64 -11.59 -11.08
CA ARG A 124 4.54 -10.46 -10.88
C ARG A 124 5.81 -10.60 -11.70
N ASN A 125 6.45 -11.77 -11.67
CA ASN A 125 7.68 -12.02 -12.41
C ASN A 125 7.44 -11.87 -13.91
N ALA A 126 6.38 -12.47 -14.46
CA ALA A 126 6.02 -12.33 -15.88
C ALA A 126 5.91 -10.84 -16.30
N VAL A 127 5.22 -10.03 -15.48
CA VAL A 127 5.06 -8.59 -15.75
C VAL A 127 6.40 -7.86 -15.64
N THR A 128 7.21 -8.18 -14.63
CA THR A 128 8.49 -7.47 -14.40
C THR A 128 9.49 -7.81 -15.53
N GLU A 129 9.69 -9.08 -15.83
CA GLU A 129 10.70 -9.53 -16.80
C GLU A 129 10.39 -9.02 -18.21
N SER A 130 9.15 -9.18 -18.68
CA SER A 130 8.77 -8.67 -20.01
C SER A 130 8.65 -7.15 -20.05
N GLY A 131 8.25 -6.53 -18.94
CA GLY A 131 8.22 -5.06 -18.78
C GLY A 131 9.61 -4.44 -18.84
N GLU A 132 10.62 -5.05 -18.21
CA GLU A 132 12.01 -4.60 -18.26
C GLU A 132 12.57 -4.66 -19.68
N LYS A 133 12.32 -5.74 -20.45
CA LYS A 133 12.70 -5.84 -21.85
C LYS A 133 12.12 -4.70 -22.68
N TYR A 134 10.84 -4.35 -22.44
CA TYR A 134 10.20 -3.23 -23.12
C TYR A 134 10.84 -1.89 -22.73
N LEU A 135 11.06 -1.63 -21.46
CA LEU A 135 11.68 -0.39 -20.96
C LEU A 135 13.11 -0.21 -21.45
N ASN A 136 13.85 -1.30 -21.64
CA ASN A 136 15.21 -1.32 -22.20
C ASN A 136 15.22 -1.19 -23.73
N GLY A 137 14.07 -1.19 -24.39
CA GLY A 137 13.97 -1.11 -25.85
C GLY A 137 14.32 -2.43 -26.58
N GLU A 138 14.35 -3.56 -25.86
CA GLU A 138 14.65 -4.88 -26.39
C GLU A 138 13.46 -5.50 -27.13
N THR A 139 12.24 -5.09 -26.78
CA THR A 139 10.99 -5.56 -27.40
C THR A 139 9.98 -4.44 -27.53
N GLY A 140 8.99 -4.63 -28.42
CA GLY A 140 7.84 -3.72 -28.55
C GLY A 140 6.78 -3.95 -27.45
N LEU A 141 5.92 -2.95 -27.21
CA LEU A 141 4.85 -3.05 -26.20
C LEU A 141 3.94 -4.25 -26.44
N ASP A 142 3.50 -4.44 -27.69
CA ASP A 142 2.56 -5.52 -28.05
C ASP A 142 3.19 -6.91 -27.82
N ASP A 143 4.48 -7.07 -28.11
CA ASP A 143 5.19 -8.33 -27.90
C ASP A 143 5.41 -8.58 -26.40
N ALA A 144 5.75 -7.56 -25.61
CA ALA A 144 5.87 -7.68 -24.16
C ALA A 144 4.52 -8.09 -23.52
N VAL A 145 3.42 -7.44 -23.91
CA VAL A 145 2.08 -7.82 -23.45
C VAL A 145 1.72 -9.24 -23.82
N LYS A 146 2.04 -9.67 -25.05
CA LYS A 146 1.79 -11.03 -25.51
C LYS A 146 2.58 -12.07 -24.70
N GLU A 147 3.84 -11.82 -24.41
CA GLU A 147 4.68 -12.68 -23.58
C GLU A 147 4.10 -12.81 -22.17
N ILE A 148 3.73 -11.69 -21.50
CA ILE A 148 3.08 -11.68 -20.22
C ILE A 148 1.80 -12.54 -20.24
N MET A 149 0.94 -12.32 -21.23
CA MET A 149 -0.32 -13.05 -21.33
C MET A 149 -0.13 -14.54 -21.55
N GLN A 150 0.90 -14.94 -22.29
CA GLN A 150 1.23 -16.37 -22.49
C GLN A 150 1.63 -17.03 -21.17
N GLU A 151 2.52 -16.43 -20.40
CA GLU A 151 2.97 -16.96 -19.10
C GLU A 151 1.84 -17.01 -18.07
N VAL A 152 1.06 -15.93 -17.98
CA VAL A 152 -0.08 -15.87 -17.04
C VAL A 152 -1.14 -16.90 -17.41
N ASN A 153 -1.50 -17.05 -18.69
CA ASN A 153 -2.48 -18.03 -19.12
C ASN A 153 -1.99 -19.47 -18.90
N LEU A 154 -0.72 -19.75 -19.10
CA LEU A 154 -0.13 -21.05 -18.80
C LEU A 154 -0.30 -21.38 -17.32
N TYR A 155 0.09 -20.46 -16.44
CA TYR A 155 -0.07 -20.61 -14.99
C TYR A 155 -1.52 -20.81 -14.56
N LEU A 156 -2.47 -20.06 -15.14
CA LEU A 156 -3.89 -20.17 -14.79
C LEU A 156 -4.56 -21.44 -15.33
N SER A 157 -3.91 -22.15 -16.23
CA SER A 157 -4.40 -23.42 -16.80
C SER A 157 -3.92 -24.67 -16.05
N GLU A 158 -2.96 -24.54 -15.15
CA GLU A 158 -2.47 -25.59 -14.25
C GLU A 158 -3.34 -25.72 -12.99
#